data_136772dbbc6b68eef2f29e76ee471dee
#
_entry.id   136772dbbc6b68eef2f29e76ee471dee
#
_cell.length_a   1.000
_cell.length_b   1.000
_cell.length_c   1.000
_cell.angle_alpha   90.00
_cell.angle_beta   90.00
_cell.angle_gamma   90.00
#
_symmetry.space_group_name_H-M   'P 1'
#
loop_
_entity.id
_entity.type
_entity.pdbx_description
1 polymer ?
#
loop_
_entity_poly.entity_id
_entity_poly.type
_entity_poly.pdbx_seq_one_letter_code
_entity_poly.pdbx_strand_id
1 'polypeptide(L)'
;MYRVQKILSLLGILSRRDCERKIMLGLVKINNELAKIGSKVSIGDKITYEDKDYLITSKLLEIDTKILMYHKSINEIVSRNDPQKRQSVFDNLPDVNGKWINIGRLDYNTSGLLLFTNNGEMANKMMHPSSNLSLIHI
;
A
#
# COMPACT_ATOMS: atom_id res chain seq x y z
N MET A 1 13.61 13.19 0.74
CA MET A 1 12.31 13.79 1.12
C MET A 1 11.16 12.97 0.55
N TYR A 2 10.20 12.56 1.38
CA TYR A 2 9.11 11.64 1.02
C TYR A 2 7.76 12.25 1.37
N ARG A 3 6.71 11.97 0.60
CA ARG A 3 5.36 12.40 0.98
C ARG A 3 4.89 11.62 2.21
N VAL A 4 4.24 12.29 3.16
CA VAL A 4 3.70 11.69 4.39
C VAL A 4 2.82 10.47 4.10
N GLN A 5 1.90 10.57 3.12
CA GLN A 5 1.03 9.45 2.76
C GLN A 5 1.80 8.24 2.20
N LYS A 6 2.97 8.46 1.57
CA LYS A 6 3.84 7.36 1.14
C LYS A 6 4.40 6.61 2.35
N ILE A 7 4.88 7.33 3.36
CA ILE A 7 5.46 6.75 4.57
C ILE A 7 4.42 5.99 5.38
N LEU A 8 3.26 6.59 5.67
CA LEU A 8 2.21 5.92 6.45
C LEU A 8 1.65 4.69 5.72
N SER A 9 1.63 4.72 4.39
CA SER A 9 1.25 3.56 3.59
C SER A 9 2.33 2.47 3.61
N LEU A 10 3.61 2.85 3.55
CA LEU A 10 4.75 1.94 3.65
C LEU A 10 4.75 1.20 4.99
N LEU A 11 4.46 1.91 6.07
CA LEU A 11 4.33 1.35 7.43
C LEU A 11 3.09 0.48 7.61
N GLY A 12 2.23 0.41 6.61
CA GLY A 12 1.00 -0.35 6.71
C GLY A 12 -0.09 0.28 7.61
N ILE A 13 0.07 1.53 8.02
CA ILE A 13 -0.83 2.23 8.96
C ILE A 13 -2.10 2.70 8.26
N LEU A 14 -1.95 3.39 7.13
CA LEU A 14 -3.05 3.96 6.34
C LEU A 14 -2.84 3.72 4.85
N SER A 15 -3.92 3.62 4.09
CA SER A 15 -3.81 3.78 2.63
C SER A 15 -3.47 5.24 2.30
N ARG A 16 -2.93 5.50 1.10
CA ARG A 16 -2.60 6.88 0.70
C ARG A 16 -3.82 7.80 0.73
N ARG A 17 -4.98 7.32 0.26
CA ARG A 17 -6.24 8.07 0.29
C ARG A 17 -6.78 8.28 1.71
N ASP A 18 -6.67 7.26 2.57
CA ASP A 18 -7.05 7.42 3.98
C ASP A 18 -6.15 8.41 4.69
N CYS A 19 -4.85 8.39 4.40
CA CYS A 19 -3.90 9.36 4.95
C CYS A 19 -4.31 10.80 4.56
N GLU A 20 -4.65 11.05 3.31
CA GLU A 20 -5.11 12.37 2.87
C GLU A 20 -6.39 12.81 3.60
N ARG A 21 -7.35 11.90 3.77
CA ARG A 21 -8.56 12.17 4.56
C ARG A 21 -8.23 12.51 6.02
N LYS A 22 -7.32 11.74 6.65
CA LYS A 22 -6.90 11.99 8.04
C LYS A 22 -6.11 13.29 8.20
N ILE A 23 -5.32 13.67 7.20
CA ILE A 23 -4.64 14.97 7.15
C ILE A 23 -5.67 16.10 7.09
N MET A 24 -6.69 16.02 6.24
CA MET A 24 -7.75 17.02 6.16
C MET A 24 -8.52 17.18 7.47
N LEU A 25 -8.66 16.09 8.24
CA LEU A 25 -9.28 16.10 9.56
C LEU A 25 -8.34 16.59 10.69
N GLY A 26 -7.09 16.97 10.37
CA GLY A 26 -6.13 17.45 11.36
C GLY A 26 -5.61 16.36 12.31
N LEU A 27 -5.69 15.10 11.92
CA LEU A 27 -5.31 13.97 12.78
C LEU A 27 -3.87 13.50 12.59
N VAL A 28 -3.14 14.08 11.64
CA VAL A 28 -1.73 13.75 11.35
C VAL A 28 -0.86 14.96 11.64
N LYS A 29 0.21 14.76 12.40
CA LYS A 29 1.21 15.80 12.70
C LYS A 29 2.59 15.37 12.20
N ILE A 30 3.41 16.36 11.87
CA ILE A 30 4.85 16.22 11.56
C ILE A 30 5.58 17.13 12.50
N ASN A 31 6.50 16.59 13.31
CA ASN A 31 7.28 17.35 14.30
C ASN A 31 6.38 18.26 15.18
N ASN A 32 5.24 17.73 15.61
CA ASN A 32 4.20 18.39 16.41
C ASN A 32 3.34 19.45 15.67
N GLU A 33 3.60 19.73 14.39
CA GLU A 33 2.78 20.63 13.57
C GLU A 33 1.77 19.84 12.73
N LEU A 34 0.59 20.42 12.47
CA LEU A 34 -0.41 19.76 11.62
C LEU A 34 0.10 19.57 10.20
N ALA A 35 0.02 18.34 9.73
CA ALA A 35 0.34 18.02 8.34
C ALA A 35 -0.69 18.62 7.37
N LYS A 36 -0.23 19.01 6.19
CA LYS A 36 -1.08 19.50 5.08
C LYS A 36 -1.00 18.50 3.91
N ILE A 37 -1.98 18.55 3.04
CA ILE A 37 -1.95 17.79 1.79
C ILE A 37 -0.65 18.11 1.04
N GLY A 38 0.09 17.07 0.67
CA GLY A 38 1.37 17.23 -0.02
C GLY A 38 2.59 17.42 0.90
N SER A 39 2.41 17.51 2.21
CA SER A 39 3.52 17.60 3.18
C SER A 39 4.54 16.49 2.96
N LYS A 40 5.80 16.84 3.10
CA LYS A 40 6.94 15.95 2.94
C LYS A 40 7.67 15.77 4.27
N VAL A 41 8.29 14.62 4.43
CA VAL A 41 9.13 14.27 5.57
C VAL A 41 10.48 13.77 5.12
N SER A 42 11.47 13.92 5.97
CA SER A 42 12.85 13.45 5.79
C SER A 42 13.24 12.47 6.90
N ILE A 43 14.38 11.82 6.76
CA ILE A 43 14.98 11.05 7.85
C ILE A 43 15.22 11.99 9.03
N GLY A 44 14.84 11.57 10.22
CA GLY A 44 14.90 12.35 11.46
C GLY A 44 13.57 13.03 11.82
N ASP A 45 12.64 13.17 10.87
CA ASP A 45 11.31 13.70 11.18
C ASP A 45 10.45 12.66 11.92
N LYS A 46 9.51 13.17 12.70
CA LYS A 46 8.54 12.38 13.46
C LYS A 46 7.14 12.62 12.93
N ILE A 47 6.43 11.55 12.58
CA ILE A 47 5.01 11.59 12.25
C ILE A 47 4.23 11.12 13.47
N THR A 48 3.20 11.86 13.87
CA THR A 48 2.28 11.46 14.94
C THR A 48 0.89 11.21 14.34
N TYR A 49 0.34 10.05 14.64
CA TYR A 49 -1.02 9.64 14.26
C TYR A 49 -1.62 8.72 15.34
N GLU A 50 -2.87 9.00 15.78
CA GLU A 50 -3.56 8.25 16.84
C GLU A 50 -2.71 8.09 18.12
N ASP A 51 -2.11 9.19 18.57
CA ASP A 51 -1.24 9.27 19.75
C ASP A 51 0.01 8.37 19.69
N LYS A 52 0.36 7.87 18.50
CA LYS A 52 1.59 7.12 18.24
C LYS A 52 2.56 7.95 17.42
N ASP A 53 3.81 7.89 17.83
CA ASP A 53 4.92 8.57 17.17
C ASP A 53 5.71 7.59 16.29
N TYR A 54 5.96 7.99 15.06
CA TYR A 54 6.73 7.23 14.07
C TYR A 54 7.94 8.05 13.64
N LEU A 55 9.11 7.71 14.17
CA LEU A 55 10.37 8.33 13.77
C LEU A 55 10.80 7.78 12.40
N ILE A 56 11.11 8.65 11.46
CA ILE A 56 11.57 8.28 10.12
C ILE A 56 13.07 8.00 10.17
N THR A 57 13.43 6.75 10.05
CA THR A 57 14.81 6.26 10.02
C THR A 57 15.17 5.68 8.67
N SER A 58 16.48 5.58 8.35
CA SER A 58 16.94 4.90 7.14
C SER A 58 16.45 3.45 7.08
N LYS A 59 16.52 2.75 8.19
CA LYS A 59 16.08 1.35 8.32
C LYS A 59 14.58 1.18 8.00
N LEU A 60 13.75 2.16 8.37
CA LEU A 60 12.32 2.15 8.08
C LEU A 60 12.04 2.30 6.58
N LEU A 61 12.94 2.95 5.85
CA LEU A 61 12.84 3.16 4.41
C LEU A 61 13.43 2.01 3.60
N GLU A 62 14.19 1.12 4.24
CA GLU A 62 14.70 -0.11 3.64
C GLU A 62 13.56 -1.12 3.54
N ILE A 63 13.15 -1.42 2.31
CA ILE A 63 12.12 -2.42 2.05
C ILE A 63 12.81 -3.71 1.63
N ASP A 64 12.71 -4.74 2.47
CA ASP A 64 12.99 -6.10 2.01
C ASP A 64 11.86 -6.52 1.06
N THR A 65 12.11 -6.33 -0.24
CA THR A 65 11.11 -6.54 -1.29
C THR A 65 10.75 -8.01 -1.39
N LYS A 66 9.47 -8.30 -1.17
CA LYS A 66 8.89 -9.63 -1.37
C LYS A 66 7.96 -9.61 -2.56
N ILE A 67 7.95 -10.72 -3.28
CA ILE A 67 7.00 -11.00 -4.36
C ILE A 67 6.32 -12.32 -4.04
N LEU A 68 5.00 -12.35 -4.19
CA LEU A 68 4.18 -13.53 -3.99
C LEU A 68 3.43 -13.85 -5.28
N MET A 69 3.54 -15.08 -5.73
CA MET A 69 2.68 -15.64 -6.76
C MET A 69 1.47 -16.30 -6.08
N TYR A 70 0.29 -15.90 -6.47
CA TYR A 70 -0.97 -16.39 -5.92
C TYR A 70 -1.85 -16.96 -7.03
N HIS A 71 -2.32 -18.18 -6.83
CA HIS A 71 -3.34 -18.77 -7.69
C HIS A 71 -4.71 -18.34 -7.17
N LYS A 72 -5.28 -17.31 -7.79
CA LYS A 72 -6.61 -16.81 -7.45
C LYS A 72 -7.65 -17.84 -7.92
N SER A 73 -8.53 -18.20 -7.00
CA SER A 73 -9.72 -19.01 -7.30
C SER A 73 -10.87 -18.12 -7.79
N ILE A 74 -11.86 -18.73 -8.42
CA ILE A 74 -13.16 -18.10 -8.63
C ILE A 74 -13.80 -17.83 -7.27
N ASN A 75 -14.72 -16.86 -7.20
CA ASN A 75 -15.41 -16.44 -5.99
C ASN A 75 -14.50 -15.75 -4.92
N GLU A 76 -13.36 -15.24 -5.36
CA GLU A 76 -12.52 -14.34 -4.57
C GLU A 76 -12.46 -12.96 -5.24
N ILE A 77 -12.60 -11.90 -4.43
CA ILE A 77 -12.47 -10.52 -4.92
C ILE A 77 -11.06 -9.98 -4.63
N VAL A 78 -10.52 -9.18 -5.55
CA VAL A 78 -9.25 -8.46 -5.35
C VAL A 78 -9.55 -7.07 -4.79
N SER A 79 -9.99 -7.03 -3.55
CA SER A 79 -10.31 -5.80 -2.83
C SER A 79 -10.15 -5.99 -1.32
N ARG A 80 -9.70 -4.95 -0.63
CA ARG A 80 -9.66 -4.91 0.85
C ARG A 80 -10.97 -4.44 1.46
N ASN A 81 -11.76 -3.66 0.70
CA ASN A 81 -13.00 -3.06 1.14
C ASN A 81 -14.11 -3.43 0.16
N ASP A 82 -14.74 -4.55 0.40
CA ASP A 82 -15.90 -4.98 -0.39
C ASP A 82 -17.19 -4.70 0.37
N PRO A 83 -18.10 -3.86 -0.16
CA PRO A 83 -19.39 -3.60 0.48
C PRO A 83 -20.24 -4.85 0.67
N GLN A 84 -20.08 -5.85 -0.20
CA GLN A 84 -20.81 -7.12 -0.15
C GLN A 84 -20.14 -8.16 0.77
N LYS A 85 -18.98 -7.82 1.37
CA LYS A 85 -18.23 -8.70 2.29
C LYS A 85 -17.93 -10.08 1.71
N ARG A 86 -17.64 -10.14 0.41
CA ARG A 86 -17.22 -11.36 -0.27
C ARG A 86 -15.82 -11.76 0.19
N GLN A 87 -15.49 -13.03 0.04
CA GLN A 87 -14.14 -13.51 0.33
C GLN A 87 -13.11 -12.76 -0.51
N SER A 88 -12.09 -12.24 0.13
CA SER A 88 -11.01 -11.50 -0.51
C SER A 88 -9.75 -12.34 -0.65
N VAL A 89 -9.01 -12.14 -1.72
CA VAL A 89 -7.66 -12.72 -1.87
C VAL A 89 -6.74 -12.33 -0.71
N PHE A 90 -6.93 -11.15 -0.13
CA PHE A 90 -6.12 -10.66 0.99
C PHE A 90 -6.32 -11.44 2.30
N ASP A 91 -7.42 -12.19 2.43
CA ASP A 91 -7.69 -13.01 3.62
C ASP A 91 -6.79 -14.23 3.71
N ASN A 92 -6.21 -14.67 2.59
CA ASN A 92 -5.40 -15.89 2.47
C ASN A 92 -3.90 -15.61 2.29
N LEU A 93 -3.45 -14.36 2.34
CA LEU A 93 -2.05 -14.02 2.15
C LEU A 93 -1.25 -14.18 3.45
N PRO A 94 0.03 -14.61 3.36
CA PRO A 94 0.90 -14.67 4.51
C PRO A 94 1.23 -13.26 5.02
N ASP A 95 1.67 -13.17 6.27
CA ASP A 95 2.14 -11.92 6.84
C ASP A 95 3.37 -11.40 6.08
N VAL A 96 3.48 -10.09 5.99
CA VAL A 96 4.58 -9.40 5.34
C VAL A 96 4.90 -8.10 6.07
N ASN A 97 6.15 -7.70 6.03
CA ASN A 97 6.52 -6.37 6.49
C ASN A 97 5.92 -5.31 5.53
N GLY A 98 5.10 -4.42 6.07
CA GLY A 98 4.28 -3.50 5.29
C GLY A 98 2.92 -4.11 4.90
N LYS A 99 2.54 -3.93 3.65
CA LYS A 99 1.27 -4.45 3.11
C LYS A 99 1.48 -5.10 1.75
N TRP A 100 0.76 -6.15 1.47
CA TRP A 100 0.63 -6.70 0.14
C TRP A 100 -0.11 -5.76 -0.80
N ILE A 101 0.47 -5.53 -1.96
CA ILE A 101 -0.09 -4.74 -3.06
C ILE A 101 -0.29 -5.69 -4.23
N ASN A 102 -1.51 -5.77 -4.74
CA ASN A 102 -1.80 -6.57 -5.92
C ASN A 102 -1.21 -5.91 -7.17
N ILE A 103 -0.54 -6.69 -7.99
CA ILE A 103 -0.03 -6.28 -9.30
C ILE A 103 -1.08 -6.70 -10.33
N GLY A 104 -1.92 -5.73 -10.68
CA GLY A 104 -3.09 -5.98 -11.50
C GLY A 104 -4.27 -6.57 -10.70
N ARG A 105 -5.26 -7.04 -11.42
CA ARG A 105 -6.51 -7.53 -10.84
C ARG A 105 -7.13 -8.58 -11.76
N LEU A 106 -7.73 -9.60 -11.15
CA LEU A 106 -8.62 -10.54 -11.82
C LEU A 106 -10.03 -10.37 -11.26
N ASP A 107 -11.02 -10.55 -12.11
CA ASP A 107 -12.42 -10.43 -11.71
C ASP A 107 -12.87 -11.55 -10.77
N TYR A 108 -13.99 -11.34 -10.08
CA TYR A 108 -14.54 -12.28 -9.10
C TYR A 108 -14.71 -13.70 -9.66
N ASN A 109 -15.16 -13.82 -10.90
CA ASN A 109 -15.40 -15.11 -11.58
C ASN A 109 -14.18 -15.60 -12.38
N THR A 110 -13.03 -14.95 -12.27
CA THR A 110 -11.81 -15.30 -12.99
C THR A 110 -10.82 -15.97 -12.07
N SER A 111 -10.28 -17.10 -12.47
CA SER A 111 -9.16 -17.77 -11.81
C SER A 111 -7.87 -17.57 -12.58
N GLY A 112 -6.74 -17.69 -11.90
CA GLY A 112 -5.44 -17.65 -12.53
C GLY A 112 -4.36 -16.99 -11.67
N LEU A 113 -3.22 -16.69 -12.30
CA LEU A 113 -2.08 -16.07 -11.65
C LEU A 113 -2.35 -14.62 -11.28
N LEU A 114 -2.12 -14.30 -10.03
CA LEU A 114 -2.11 -12.93 -9.50
C LEU A 114 -0.82 -12.72 -8.71
N LEU A 115 -0.13 -11.62 -8.98
CA LEU A 115 1.11 -11.28 -8.30
C LEU A 115 0.84 -10.22 -7.22
N PHE A 116 1.55 -10.36 -6.11
CA PHE A 116 1.58 -9.36 -5.03
C PHE A 116 3.01 -8.98 -4.71
N THR A 117 3.20 -7.76 -4.26
CA THR A 117 4.47 -7.28 -3.69
C THR A 117 4.19 -6.35 -2.50
N ASN A 118 5.15 -6.25 -1.58
CA ASN A 118 5.12 -5.25 -0.53
C ASN A 118 5.80 -3.93 -0.94
N ASN A 119 6.36 -3.87 -2.15
CA ASN A 119 7.08 -2.71 -2.67
C ASN A 119 6.23 -1.95 -3.68
N GLY A 120 5.70 -0.78 -3.27
CA GLY A 120 4.84 0.04 -4.12
C GLY A 120 5.52 0.60 -5.38
N GLU A 121 6.82 0.81 -5.35
CA GLU A 121 7.57 1.27 -6.54
C GLU A 121 7.68 0.14 -7.57
N MET A 122 7.96 -1.08 -7.11
CA MET A 122 7.96 -2.25 -7.97
C MET A 122 6.58 -2.51 -8.57
N ALA A 123 5.52 -2.47 -7.76
CA ALA A 123 4.14 -2.61 -8.24
C ALA A 123 3.82 -1.59 -9.32
N ASN A 124 4.19 -0.33 -9.11
CA ASN A 124 3.97 0.72 -10.10
C ASN A 124 4.76 0.48 -11.39
N LYS A 125 6.02 0.07 -11.30
CA LYS A 125 6.83 -0.27 -12.49
C LYS A 125 6.21 -1.40 -13.30
N MET A 126 5.64 -2.40 -12.65
CA MET A 126 5.02 -3.55 -13.33
C MET A 126 3.64 -3.22 -13.92
N MET A 127 2.88 -2.32 -13.31
CA MET A 127 1.52 -1.99 -13.73
C MET A 127 1.44 -0.80 -14.68
N HIS A 128 2.43 0.09 -14.66
CA HIS A 128 2.36 1.32 -15.45
C HIS A 128 2.48 1.04 -16.94
N PRO A 129 1.62 1.62 -17.80
CA PRO A 129 1.62 1.37 -19.25
C PRO A 129 2.96 1.65 -19.93
N SER A 130 3.73 2.64 -19.43
CA SER A 130 5.05 2.98 -19.98
C SER A 130 6.10 1.87 -19.81
N SER A 131 5.86 0.90 -18.95
CA SER A 131 6.77 -0.24 -18.75
C SER A 131 6.61 -1.32 -19.83
N ASN A 132 5.65 -1.19 -20.73
CA ASN A 132 5.34 -2.14 -21.81
C ASN A 132 5.14 -3.59 -21.34
N LEU A 133 4.91 -3.80 -20.04
CA LEU A 133 4.58 -5.10 -19.49
C LEU A 133 3.09 -5.32 -19.59
N SER A 134 2.66 -6.26 -20.42
CA SER A 134 1.27 -6.67 -20.51
C SER A 134 1.10 -8.09 -20.01
N LEU A 135 0.23 -8.24 -19.00
CA LEU A 135 -0.21 -9.56 -18.51
C LEU A 135 -1.56 -9.98 -19.15
N ILE A 136 -2.10 -9.17 -20.04
CA ILE A 136 -3.46 -9.30 -20.58
C ILE A 136 -3.45 -9.72 -22.06
N HIS A 137 -2.36 -9.49 -22.80
CA HIS A 137 -2.30 -9.88 -24.19
C HIS A 137 -1.95 -11.35 -24.34
N ILE A 138 -2.95 -12.07 -24.62
CA ILE A 138 -2.88 -13.41 -25.18
C ILE A 138 -2.99 -13.29 -26.70
#